data_152b7e003659322e6def9fb3d48c2e1b
#
_entry.id   152b7e003659322e6def9fb3d48c2e1b
#
_cell.length_a   1.000
_cell.length_b   1.000
_cell.length_c   1.000
_cell.angle_alpha   90.00
_cell.angle_beta   90.00
_cell.angle_gamma   90.00
#
_symmetry.space_group_name_H-M   'P 1'
#
loop_
_entity.id
_entity.type
_entity.pdbx_description
1 polymer ?
#
loop_
_entity_poly.entity_id
_entity_poly.type
_entity_poly.pdbx_seq_one_letter_code
_entity_poly.pdbx_strand_id
1 'polypeptide(L)'
;GKRTRQSRDRSPSRGARERQTDKTKREYMQGKIVKGIAGFYYVDVIGSGVYECKAKGIFRKDKKKPLVGDNVEMEILDEGEKEGNITQILSRKNELIRPAAANIDQALVVFAAAKPAPHFNLLDRFLVMMERKEIPVILCFNKEDIVSEEELLYLQEIYRPCGYPLVFTSAREEKNIGEVKRLLEGKTTVIA
;
A
#
# COMPACT_ATOMS: atom_id res chain seq x y z
N GLY A 1 38.88 38.89 76.86
CA GLY A 1 37.81 37.94 76.67
C GLY A 1 37.67 37.59 75.19
N LYS A 2 38.20 36.48 74.78
CA LYS A 2 38.08 35.97 73.39
C LYS A 2 36.89 35.01 73.36
N ARG A 3 35.85 35.33 72.55
CA ARG A 3 34.75 34.42 72.28
C ARG A 3 35.04 33.58 71.06
N THR A 4 35.15 32.28 71.26
CA THR A 4 35.27 31.26 70.25
C THR A 4 33.94 31.05 69.55
N ARG A 5 33.85 31.20 68.22
CA ARG A 5 32.69 30.86 67.42
C ARG A 5 32.80 29.38 66.99
N GLN A 6 31.81 28.60 67.40
CA GLN A 6 31.62 27.23 66.94
C GLN A 6 31.06 27.27 65.49
N SER A 7 31.75 26.61 64.61
CA SER A 7 31.29 26.32 63.26
C SER A 7 30.25 25.19 63.30
N ARG A 8 29.06 25.48 62.81
CA ARG A 8 28.00 24.49 62.57
C ARG A 8 28.27 23.77 61.24
N ASP A 9 28.59 22.50 61.39
CA ASP A 9 28.65 21.54 60.26
C ASP A 9 27.25 21.40 59.65
N ARG A 10 27.12 21.70 58.33
CA ARG A 10 25.92 21.46 57.57
C ARG A 10 26.20 20.28 56.65
N SER A 11 25.67 19.13 57.04
CA SER A 11 25.57 17.95 56.17
C SER A 11 24.85 18.28 54.87
N PRO A 12 25.32 17.80 53.68
CA PRO A 12 24.60 17.98 52.45
C PRO A 12 23.39 17.04 52.38
N SER A 13 22.22 17.63 52.10
CA SER A 13 20.97 16.94 51.90
C SER A 13 21.02 15.99 50.73
N ARG A 14 20.68 14.74 50.99
CA ARG A 14 20.31 13.71 50.02
C ARG A 14 19.23 14.24 49.07
N GLY A 15 19.36 13.92 47.77
CA GLY A 15 18.22 13.83 46.87
C GLY A 15 18.33 14.53 45.53
N ALA A 16 19.43 14.40 44.85
CA ALA A 16 19.40 14.47 43.39
C ALA A 16 19.04 13.08 42.86
N ARG A 17 17.74 12.79 42.74
CA ARG A 17 17.29 11.68 41.89
C ARG A 17 17.68 12.05 40.45
N GLU A 18 18.75 11.44 39.96
CA GLU A 18 19.00 11.35 38.52
C GLU A 18 17.75 10.74 37.88
N ARG A 19 17.00 11.58 37.18
CA ARG A 19 16.04 11.10 36.20
C ARG A 19 16.87 10.50 35.09
N GLN A 20 17.15 9.20 35.18
CA GLN A 20 17.49 8.41 34.02
C GLN A 20 16.34 8.58 33.03
N THR A 21 16.53 9.44 32.04
CA THR A 21 15.75 9.41 30.82
C THR A 21 16.18 8.15 30.11
N ASP A 22 15.42 7.08 30.34
CA ASP A 22 15.45 5.91 29.50
C ASP A 22 15.14 6.41 28.07
N LYS A 23 16.21 6.56 27.27
CA LYS A 23 16.07 6.76 25.83
C LYS A 23 15.61 5.43 25.30
N THR A 24 14.29 5.22 25.34
CA THR A 24 13.63 4.10 24.71
C THR A 24 14.19 3.99 23.29
N LYS A 25 14.92 2.92 23.04
CA LYS A 25 15.58 2.66 21.75
C LYS A 25 14.45 2.60 20.72
N ARG A 26 14.32 3.66 19.92
CA ARG A 26 13.29 3.71 18.88
C ARG A 26 13.53 2.57 17.93
N GLU A 27 12.57 1.72 17.79
CA GLU A 27 12.63 0.58 16.89
C GLU A 27 12.00 0.98 15.56
N TYR A 28 12.75 0.74 14.47
CA TYR A 28 12.33 1.06 13.12
C TYR A 28 12.14 -0.22 12.34
N MET A 29 11.05 -0.29 11.59
CA MET A 29 10.76 -1.39 10.68
C MET A 29 10.42 -0.87 9.29
N GLN A 30 10.58 -1.74 8.31
CA GLN A 30 10.10 -1.49 6.94
C GLN A 30 8.86 -2.32 6.67
N GLY A 31 7.92 -1.74 5.95
CA GLY A 31 6.69 -2.40 5.54
C GLY A 31 6.08 -1.77 4.31
N LYS A 32 4.97 -2.34 3.85
CA LYS A 32 4.20 -1.86 2.72
C LYS A 32 2.85 -1.32 3.17
N ILE A 33 2.46 -0.16 2.69
CA ILE A 33 1.11 0.38 2.92
C ILE A 33 0.10 -0.46 2.15
N VAL A 34 -0.78 -1.15 2.85
CA VAL A 34 -1.84 -1.99 2.26
C VAL A 34 -3.20 -1.31 2.27
N LYS A 35 -3.38 -0.26 3.09
CA LYS A 35 -4.64 0.48 3.21
C LYS A 35 -4.38 1.90 3.72
N GLY A 36 -5.21 2.86 3.28
CA GLY A 36 -5.18 4.24 3.79
C GLY A 36 -6.60 4.76 3.97
N ILE A 37 -6.97 5.18 5.20
CA ILE A 37 -8.31 5.70 5.52
C ILE A 37 -8.17 6.86 6.50
N ALA A 38 -8.81 7.98 6.19
CA ALA A 38 -8.96 9.14 7.09
C ALA A 38 -7.63 9.66 7.70
N GLY A 39 -6.51 9.50 6.97
CA GLY A 39 -5.19 9.94 7.43
C GLY A 39 -4.40 8.90 8.23
N PHE A 40 -4.98 7.73 8.44
CA PHE A 40 -4.30 6.54 8.95
C PHE A 40 -3.86 5.64 7.80
N TYR A 41 -2.73 4.97 7.99
CA TYR A 41 -2.15 4.05 7.02
C TYR A 41 -1.88 2.72 7.70
N TYR A 42 -2.29 1.65 7.07
CA TYR A 42 -2.07 0.30 7.54
C TYR A 42 -0.86 -0.27 6.82
N VAL A 43 0.20 -0.52 7.58
CA VAL A 43 1.50 -0.96 7.07
C VAL A 43 1.69 -2.43 7.41
N ASP A 44 1.77 -3.26 6.38
CA ASP A 44 2.09 -4.68 6.53
C ASP A 44 3.61 -4.85 6.65
N VAL A 45 4.03 -5.43 7.78
CA VAL A 45 5.42 -5.72 8.11
C VAL A 45 5.62 -7.23 8.10
N ILE A 46 6.47 -7.72 7.22
CA ILE A 46 6.72 -9.17 7.06
C ILE A 46 7.13 -9.80 8.40
N GLY A 47 6.41 -10.82 8.81
CA GLY A 47 6.67 -11.55 10.06
C GLY A 47 6.13 -10.89 11.33
N SER A 48 5.66 -9.63 11.25
CA SER A 48 5.14 -8.88 12.41
C SER A 48 3.67 -8.48 12.27
N GLY A 49 3.09 -8.57 11.05
CA GLY A 49 1.69 -8.24 10.79
C GLY A 49 1.44 -6.78 10.45
N VAL A 50 0.20 -6.33 10.57
CA VAL A 50 -0.25 -5.01 10.11
C VAL A 50 -0.27 -4.02 11.27
N TYR A 51 0.39 -2.88 11.08
CA TYR A 51 0.45 -1.76 12.02
C TYR A 51 -0.44 -0.61 11.56
N GLU A 52 -1.19 0.00 12.47
CA GLU A 52 -1.89 1.25 12.23
C GLU A 52 -0.93 2.43 12.43
N CYS A 53 -0.68 3.19 11.38
CA CYS A 53 0.33 4.24 11.36
C CYS A 53 -0.25 5.60 11.01
N LYS A 54 0.32 6.64 11.61
CA LYS A 54 0.13 8.03 11.18
C LYS A 54 1.33 8.48 10.38
N ALA A 55 1.11 9.33 9.36
CA ALA A 55 2.21 9.96 8.64
C ALA A 55 2.69 11.19 9.41
N LYS A 56 3.99 11.27 9.71
CA LYS A 56 4.58 12.48 10.34
C LYS A 56 4.38 13.70 9.44
N GLY A 57 4.21 14.87 10.03
CA GLY A 57 3.92 16.13 9.33
C GLY A 57 4.95 16.57 8.28
N ILE A 58 6.14 15.94 8.24
CA ILE A 58 7.19 16.19 7.25
C ILE A 58 6.69 15.97 5.81
N PHE A 59 5.81 14.97 5.58
CA PHE A 59 5.25 14.68 4.26
C PHE A 59 4.36 15.80 3.70
N ARG A 60 3.81 16.67 4.58
CA ARG A 60 3.07 17.86 4.16
C ARG A 60 3.99 18.92 3.57
N LYS A 61 5.24 19.02 4.06
CA LYS A 61 6.24 19.97 3.55
C LYS A 61 6.77 19.52 2.18
N ASP A 62 7.02 18.24 2.01
CA ASP A 62 7.58 17.67 0.78
C ASP A 62 6.51 17.41 -0.30
N LYS A 63 5.23 17.75 -0.04
CA LYS A 63 4.07 17.51 -0.93
C LYS A 63 3.95 16.04 -1.40
N LYS A 64 4.64 15.10 -0.76
CA LYS A 64 4.62 13.68 -1.09
C LYS A 64 3.63 12.96 -0.17
N LYS A 65 2.43 12.70 -0.68
CA LYS A 65 1.40 11.96 0.05
C LYS A 65 1.69 10.46 0.02
N PRO A 66 1.62 9.73 1.17
CA PRO A 66 1.69 8.27 1.15
C PRO A 66 0.55 7.67 0.35
N LEU A 67 0.85 6.64 -0.43
CA LEU A 67 -0.11 5.90 -1.26
C LEU A 67 -0.16 4.43 -0.84
N VAL A 68 -1.25 3.75 -1.11
CA VAL A 68 -1.31 2.29 -1.03
C VAL A 68 -0.28 1.72 -1.99
N GLY A 69 0.48 0.71 -1.54
CA GLY A 69 1.60 0.14 -2.26
C GLY A 69 2.96 0.78 -1.97
N ASP A 70 3.03 1.92 -1.27
CA ASP A 70 4.32 2.49 -0.85
C ASP A 70 5.06 1.55 0.09
N ASN A 71 6.35 1.37 -0.16
CA ASN A 71 7.26 0.83 0.84
C ASN A 71 7.70 1.98 1.74
N VAL A 72 7.65 1.77 3.05
CA VAL A 72 7.89 2.82 4.05
C VAL A 72 8.81 2.33 5.16
N GLU A 73 9.51 3.28 5.78
CA GLU A 73 10.07 3.09 7.11
C GLU A 73 9.10 3.63 8.14
N MET A 74 8.93 2.92 9.22
CA MET A 74 8.07 3.30 10.33
C MET A 74 8.80 3.12 11.67
N GLU A 75 8.47 3.99 12.61
CA GLU A 75 8.86 3.93 14.01
C GLU A 75 7.74 3.23 14.76
N ILE A 76 8.05 2.19 15.52
CA ILE A 76 7.08 1.51 16.39
C ILE A 76 6.82 2.38 17.60
N LEU A 77 5.55 2.60 17.91
CA LEU A 77 5.09 3.29 19.11
C LEU A 77 4.61 2.29 20.16
N ASP A 78 3.85 1.30 19.73
CA ASP A 78 3.34 0.23 20.57
C ASP A 78 3.31 -1.08 19.76
N GLU A 79 4.04 -2.09 20.21
CA GLU A 79 4.11 -3.39 19.55
C GLU A 79 2.88 -4.26 19.86
N GLY A 80 2.31 -4.13 21.04
CA GLY A 80 1.13 -4.88 21.46
C GLY A 80 -0.13 -4.44 20.71
N GLU A 81 -0.35 -3.13 20.62
CA GLU A 81 -1.48 -2.52 19.90
C GLU A 81 -1.19 -2.36 18.39
N LYS A 82 0.01 -2.69 17.93
CA LYS A 82 0.44 -2.53 16.53
C LYS A 82 0.28 -1.09 16.03
N GLU A 83 0.76 -0.13 16.81
CA GLU A 83 0.76 1.28 16.44
C GLU A 83 2.14 1.78 16.03
N GLY A 84 2.18 2.69 15.04
CA GLY A 84 3.42 3.27 14.55
C GLY A 84 3.28 4.64 13.88
N ASN A 85 4.42 5.19 13.50
CA ASN A 85 4.48 6.40 12.68
C ASN A 85 5.31 6.14 11.44
N ILE A 86 4.79 6.46 10.26
CA ILE A 86 5.58 6.48 9.04
C ILE A 86 6.59 7.62 9.14
N THR A 87 7.86 7.28 9.02
CA THR A 87 8.97 8.23 9.09
C THR A 87 9.54 8.58 7.72
N GLN A 88 9.49 7.61 6.78
CA GLN A 88 9.99 7.80 5.43
C GLN A 88 9.18 7.00 4.41
N ILE A 89 8.96 7.58 3.22
CA ILE A 89 8.46 6.87 2.04
C ILE A 89 9.67 6.55 1.18
N LEU A 90 9.90 5.26 0.90
CA LEU A 90 11.00 4.81 0.08
C LEU A 90 10.77 5.14 -1.41
N SER A 91 11.79 4.96 -2.23
CA SER A 91 11.69 5.24 -3.67
C SER A 91 10.60 4.38 -4.32
N ARG A 92 9.73 5.04 -5.10
CA ARG A 92 8.71 4.37 -5.91
C ARG A 92 9.31 3.92 -7.23
N LYS A 93 8.98 2.71 -7.68
CA LYS A 93 9.27 2.29 -9.05
C LYS A 93 8.28 2.90 -10.05
N ASN A 94 7.02 3.05 -9.65
CA ASN A 94 5.96 3.70 -10.41
C ASN A 94 4.86 4.21 -9.48
N GLU A 95 3.97 5.04 -10.02
CA GLU A 95 2.77 5.50 -9.33
C GLU A 95 1.64 5.81 -10.30
N LEU A 96 0.40 5.57 -9.86
CA LEU A 96 -0.82 5.97 -10.54
C LEU A 96 -1.55 7.06 -9.75
N ILE A 97 -2.22 7.95 -10.48
CA ILE A 97 -3.09 8.99 -9.91
C ILE A 97 -4.49 8.41 -9.66
N ARG A 98 -4.96 7.57 -10.58
CA ARG A 98 -6.26 6.90 -10.51
C ARG A 98 -6.16 5.48 -11.07
N PRO A 99 -6.38 4.47 -10.21
CA PRO A 99 -6.46 4.57 -8.75
C PRO A 99 -5.15 5.07 -8.14
N ALA A 100 -5.22 5.75 -6.97
CA ALA A 100 -4.04 6.30 -6.31
C ALA A 100 -3.24 5.15 -5.64
N ALA A 101 -2.21 4.66 -6.30
CA ALA A 101 -1.39 3.54 -5.86
C ALA A 101 0.07 3.67 -6.34
N ALA A 102 0.99 3.01 -5.64
CA ALA A 102 2.42 3.02 -5.94
C ALA A 102 3.01 1.60 -5.96
N ASN A 103 4.19 1.45 -6.58
CA ASN A 103 4.93 0.18 -6.65
C ASN A 103 4.11 -0.99 -7.20
N ILE A 104 3.38 -0.72 -8.28
CA ILE A 104 2.48 -1.65 -8.95
C ILE A 104 3.31 -2.57 -9.84
N ASP A 105 3.05 -3.89 -9.77
CA ASP A 105 3.67 -4.88 -10.64
C ASP A 105 2.86 -5.10 -11.91
N GLN A 106 1.52 -5.00 -11.81
CA GLN A 106 0.61 -5.17 -12.94
C GLN A 106 -0.77 -4.56 -12.66
N ALA A 107 -1.56 -4.39 -13.71
CA ALA A 107 -2.97 -4.01 -13.64
C ALA A 107 -3.87 -5.16 -14.11
N LEU A 108 -4.91 -5.47 -13.35
CA LEU A 108 -6.02 -6.31 -13.77
C LEU A 108 -7.17 -5.38 -14.22
N VAL A 109 -7.38 -5.31 -15.52
CA VAL A 109 -8.44 -4.49 -16.12
C VAL A 109 -9.67 -5.36 -16.32
N VAL A 110 -10.75 -5.06 -15.59
CA VAL A 110 -11.94 -5.89 -15.56
C VAL A 110 -13.09 -5.18 -16.26
N PHE A 111 -13.59 -5.78 -17.33
CA PHE A 111 -14.79 -5.34 -18.02
C PHE A 111 -15.86 -6.44 -18.01
N ALA A 112 -17.14 -6.06 -18.04
CA ALA A 112 -18.18 -7.03 -18.33
C ALA A 112 -18.14 -7.36 -19.84
N ALA A 113 -18.19 -8.63 -20.20
CA ALA A 113 -18.33 -9.06 -21.59
C ALA A 113 -19.69 -8.63 -22.17
N ALA A 114 -20.73 -8.60 -21.30
CA ALA A 114 -22.06 -8.07 -21.63
C ALA A 114 -22.76 -7.51 -20.39
N LYS A 115 -23.80 -6.72 -20.61
CA LYS A 115 -24.70 -6.15 -19.59
C LYS A 115 -23.99 -5.50 -18.40
N PRO A 116 -23.34 -4.33 -18.60
CA PRO A 116 -23.36 -3.53 -19.83
C PRO A 116 -22.38 -4.05 -20.89
N ALA A 117 -22.61 -3.71 -22.15
CA ALA A 117 -21.65 -3.98 -23.21
C ALA A 117 -20.34 -3.24 -22.93
N PRO A 118 -19.17 -3.81 -23.30
CA PRO A 118 -17.87 -3.17 -23.06
C PRO A 118 -17.81 -1.83 -23.81
N HIS A 119 -17.32 -0.81 -23.11
CA HIS A 119 -17.07 0.49 -23.72
C HIS A 119 -15.61 0.51 -24.23
N PHE A 120 -15.40 0.07 -25.47
CA PHE A 120 -14.08 -0.12 -26.07
C PHE A 120 -13.19 1.13 -25.99
N ASN A 121 -13.70 2.31 -26.33
CA ASN A 121 -12.92 3.54 -26.21
C ASN A 121 -12.38 3.80 -24.79
N LEU A 122 -13.14 3.45 -23.76
CA LEU A 122 -12.69 3.59 -22.38
C LEU A 122 -11.60 2.57 -22.06
N LEU A 123 -11.80 1.33 -22.49
CA LEU A 123 -10.84 0.25 -22.33
C LEU A 123 -9.53 0.58 -23.03
N ASP A 124 -9.57 0.97 -24.30
CA ASP A 124 -8.37 1.29 -25.09
C ASP A 124 -7.58 2.46 -24.49
N ARG A 125 -8.28 3.52 -24.02
CA ARG A 125 -7.62 4.64 -23.33
C ARG A 125 -6.93 4.20 -22.04
N PHE A 126 -7.53 3.25 -21.34
CA PHE A 126 -6.93 2.70 -20.12
C PHE A 126 -5.68 1.87 -20.44
N LEU A 127 -5.75 1.03 -21.48
CA LEU A 127 -4.61 0.24 -21.95
C LEU A 127 -3.44 1.14 -22.38
N VAL A 128 -3.70 2.18 -23.18
CA VAL A 128 -2.68 3.17 -23.56
C VAL A 128 -2.07 3.88 -22.34
N MET A 129 -2.87 4.17 -21.32
CA MET A 129 -2.36 4.77 -20.09
C MET A 129 -1.41 3.82 -19.35
N MET A 130 -1.72 2.54 -19.28
CA MET A 130 -0.86 1.53 -18.66
C MET A 130 0.44 1.34 -19.43
N GLU A 131 0.38 1.26 -20.76
CA GLU A 131 1.56 1.22 -21.64
C GLU A 131 2.51 2.40 -21.39
N ARG A 132 1.97 3.63 -21.35
CA ARG A 132 2.77 4.84 -21.04
C ARG A 132 3.42 4.81 -19.67
N LYS A 133 2.91 4.01 -18.75
CA LYS A 133 3.43 3.82 -17.38
C LYS A 133 4.29 2.57 -17.25
N GLU A 134 4.47 1.83 -18.35
CA GLU A 134 5.20 0.55 -18.38
C GLU A 134 4.66 -0.44 -17.33
N ILE A 135 3.32 -0.43 -17.12
CA ILE A 135 2.64 -1.33 -16.20
C ILE A 135 2.01 -2.46 -17.01
N PRO A 136 2.46 -3.71 -16.83
CA PRO A 136 1.85 -4.87 -17.47
C PRO A 136 0.36 -4.99 -17.18
N VAL A 137 -0.43 -5.36 -18.19
CA VAL A 137 -1.89 -5.49 -18.08
C VAL A 137 -2.31 -6.94 -18.24
N ILE A 138 -3.26 -7.36 -17.41
CA ILE A 138 -4.09 -8.55 -17.63
C ILE A 138 -5.49 -8.02 -17.96
N LEU A 139 -6.03 -8.41 -19.10
CA LEU A 139 -7.37 -8.04 -19.52
C LEU A 139 -8.35 -9.15 -19.16
N CYS A 140 -9.34 -8.84 -18.34
CA CYS A 140 -10.34 -9.78 -17.87
C CYS A 140 -11.75 -9.36 -18.33
N PHE A 141 -12.40 -10.19 -19.10
CA PHE A 141 -13.81 -10.04 -19.42
C PHE A 141 -14.66 -10.95 -18.53
N ASN A 142 -15.36 -10.35 -17.59
CA ASN A 142 -16.25 -11.06 -16.68
C ASN A 142 -17.65 -11.19 -17.26
N LYS A 143 -18.46 -12.09 -16.71
CA LYS A 143 -19.82 -12.45 -17.12
C LYS A 143 -19.88 -13.22 -18.45
N GLU A 144 -18.91 -14.09 -18.70
CA GLU A 144 -18.93 -14.95 -19.89
C GLU A 144 -20.16 -15.89 -19.93
N ASP A 145 -20.79 -16.14 -18.77
CA ASP A 145 -22.00 -16.95 -18.61
C ASP A 145 -23.25 -16.39 -19.32
N ILE A 146 -23.22 -15.14 -19.72
CA ILE A 146 -24.37 -14.47 -20.37
C ILE A 146 -24.07 -13.97 -21.78
N VAL A 147 -22.95 -14.39 -22.39
CA VAL A 147 -22.52 -14.04 -23.75
C VAL A 147 -22.50 -15.28 -24.64
N SER A 148 -22.74 -15.08 -25.93
CA SER A 148 -22.62 -16.13 -26.94
C SER A 148 -21.14 -16.44 -27.26
N GLU A 149 -20.86 -17.61 -27.83
CA GLU A 149 -19.52 -17.95 -28.31
C GLU A 149 -19.02 -16.96 -29.37
N GLU A 150 -19.91 -16.46 -30.23
CA GLU A 150 -19.57 -15.46 -31.27
C GLU A 150 -19.09 -14.14 -30.63
N GLU A 151 -19.77 -13.67 -29.59
CA GLU A 151 -19.39 -12.47 -28.86
C GLU A 151 -18.05 -12.64 -28.15
N LEU A 152 -17.77 -13.79 -27.55
CA LEU A 152 -16.47 -14.12 -26.94
C LEU A 152 -15.36 -14.15 -27.97
N LEU A 153 -15.59 -14.80 -29.13
CA LEU A 153 -14.63 -14.83 -30.23
C LEU A 153 -14.35 -13.42 -30.75
N TYR A 154 -15.35 -12.59 -30.91
CA TYR A 154 -15.18 -11.20 -31.31
C TYR A 154 -14.28 -10.41 -30.36
N LEU A 155 -14.47 -10.53 -29.04
CA LEU A 155 -13.60 -9.90 -28.05
C LEU A 155 -12.16 -10.45 -28.12
N GLN A 156 -12.00 -11.74 -28.36
CA GLN A 156 -10.68 -12.36 -28.55
C GLN A 156 -9.97 -11.84 -29.79
N GLU A 157 -10.66 -11.71 -30.91
CA GLU A 157 -10.11 -11.21 -32.16
C GLU A 157 -9.61 -9.76 -32.03
N ILE A 158 -10.32 -8.93 -31.28
CA ILE A 158 -9.93 -7.53 -31.05
C ILE A 158 -8.67 -7.44 -30.16
N TYR A 159 -8.64 -8.14 -29.04
CA TYR A 159 -7.62 -7.89 -28.00
C TYR A 159 -6.45 -8.88 -28.01
N ARG A 160 -6.59 -10.07 -28.59
CA ARG A 160 -5.49 -11.04 -28.71
C ARG A 160 -4.27 -10.48 -29.45
N PRO A 161 -4.42 -9.73 -30.56
CA PRO A 161 -3.28 -9.12 -31.25
C PRO A 161 -2.54 -8.07 -30.43
N CYS A 162 -3.17 -7.50 -29.39
CA CYS A 162 -2.53 -6.51 -28.51
C CYS A 162 -1.49 -7.14 -27.57
N GLY A 163 -1.42 -8.48 -27.48
CA GLY A 163 -0.40 -9.18 -26.69
C GLY A 163 -0.64 -9.23 -25.18
N TYR A 164 -1.78 -8.73 -24.68
CA TYR A 164 -2.12 -8.85 -23.27
C TYR A 164 -2.60 -10.25 -22.91
N PRO A 165 -2.26 -10.78 -21.72
CA PRO A 165 -2.98 -11.90 -21.15
C PRO A 165 -4.47 -11.60 -21.11
N LEU A 166 -5.27 -12.45 -21.76
CA LEU A 166 -6.71 -12.28 -21.90
C LEU A 166 -7.43 -13.43 -21.21
N VAL A 167 -8.27 -13.10 -20.22
CA VAL A 167 -9.02 -14.09 -19.44
C VAL A 167 -10.51 -13.78 -19.50
N PHE A 168 -11.32 -14.79 -19.76
CA PHE A 168 -12.78 -14.73 -19.66
C PHE A 168 -13.21 -15.42 -18.38
N THR A 169 -14.07 -14.78 -17.59
CA THR A 169 -14.50 -15.29 -16.30
C THR A 169 -16.01 -15.19 -16.12
N SER A 170 -16.54 -16.05 -15.29
CA SER A 170 -17.84 -15.85 -14.65
C SER A 170 -17.64 -15.88 -13.13
N ALA A 171 -17.72 -14.71 -12.50
CA ALA A 171 -17.69 -14.65 -11.03
C ALA A 171 -18.91 -15.31 -10.40
N ARG A 172 -20.04 -15.34 -11.12
CA ARG A 172 -21.27 -15.98 -10.68
C ARG A 172 -21.15 -17.51 -10.64
N GLU A 173 -20.50 -18.09 -11.65
CA GLU A 173 -20.31 -19.55 -11.80
C GLU A 173 -18.94 -20.03 -11.31
N GLU A 174 -18.14 -19.11 -10.75
CA GLU A 174 -16.76 -19.35 -10.32
C GLU A 174 -15.84 -19.88 -11.44
N LYS A 175 -16.20 -19.63 -12.70
CA LYS A 175 -15.47 -20.10 -13.87
C LYS A 175 -14.21 -19.26 -14.10
N ASN A 176 -13.06 -19.93 -14.31
CA ASN A 176 -11.75 -19.35 -14.58
C ASN A 176 -11.17 -18.45 -13.47
N ILE A 177 -11.78 -18.43 -12.26
CA ILE A 177 -11.27 -17.64 -11.12
C ILE A 177 -9.89 -18.16 -10.65
N GLY A 178 -9.65 -19.47 -10.76
CA GLY A 178 -8.35 -20.07 -10.43
C GLY A 178 -7.22 -19.58 -11.34
N GLU A 179 -7.49 -19.27 -12.60
CA GLU A 179 -6.52 -18.68 -13.53
C GLU A 179 -6.17 -17.26 -13.13
N VAL A 180 -7.17 -16.44 -12.84
CA VAL A 180 -6.96 -15.07 -12.33
C VAL A 180 -6.11 -15.11 -11.06
N LYS A 181 -6.41 -15.96 -10.09
CA LYS A 181 -5.62 -16.10 -8.86
C LYS A 181 -4.14 -16.37 -9.16
N ARG A 182 -3.84 -17.31 -10.05
CA ARG A 182 -2.45 -17.62 -10.44
C ARG A 182 -1.73 -16.43 -11.07
N LEU A 183 -2.43 -15.64 -11.89
CA LEU A 183 -1.88 -14.46 -12.53
C LEU A 183 -1.57 -13.33 -11.53
N LEU A 184 -2.29 -13.29 -10.40
CA LEU A 184 -2.12 -12.27 -9.35
C LEU A 184 -1.09 -12.67 -8.28
N GLU A 185 -0.78 -13.95 -8.17
CA GLU A 185 0.06 -14.49 -7.09
C GLU A 185 1.44 -13.83 -7.06
N GLY A 186 1.88 -13.40 -5.86
CA GLY A 186 3.18 -12.78 -5.62
C GLY A 186 3.35 -11.38 -6.20
N LYS A 187 2.28 -10.74 -6.70
CA LYS A 187 2.35 -9.43 -7.35
C LYS A 187 1.46 -8.38 -6.68
N THR A 188 1.94 -7.15 -6.65
CA THR A 188 1.12 -5.99 -6.30
C THR A 188 0.29 -5.61 -7.52
N THR A 189 -0.99 -5.97 -7.50
CA THR A 189 -1.90 -5.76 -8.62
C THR A 189 -2.91 -4.65 -8.32
N VAL A 190 -3.03 -3.69 -9.24
CA VAL A 190 -4.13 -2.73 -9.22
C VAL A 190 -5.30 -3.29 -10.04
N ILE A 191 -6.52 -3.19 -9.49
CA ILE A 191 -7.75 -3.56 -10.19
C ILE A 191 -8.43 -2.28 -10.70
N ALA A 192 -8.85 -2.27 -11.95
CA ALA A 192 -9.47 -1.13 -12.62
C ALA A 192 -10.61 -1.58 -13.54
#